data_2553a88cb8a102b52ec13c5e31fe66ca
#
_entry.id   2553a88cb8a102b52ec13c5e31fe66ca
#
_cell.length_a   1.000
_cell.length_b   1.000
_cell.length_c   1.000
_cell.angle_alpha   90.00
_cell.angle_beta   90.00
_cell.angle_gamma   90.00
#
_symmetry.space_group_name_H-M   'P 1'
#
loop_
_entity.id
_entity.type
_entity.pdbx_description
1 polymer ?
#
loop_
_entity_poly.entity_id
_entity_poly.type
_entity_poly.pdbx_seq_one_letter_code
_entity_poly.pdbx_strand_id
1 'polypeptide(L)'
;TVMGLIFLLVTVFSYIYSLNSIKSKTVGDGQHGTARFATKSEIQKTYKMIPYDVELWRKGQNLPEIQGTLVGQKTIGKKTYALIDDGDVHSLMIGAAGVGKTAYFLYPNLEYACAAGMSYITSDTKGDLFRHYGMIAKEYYGYNVSVIDLRNPTTVSYTHLTLPTT
;
A
#
# COMPACT_ATOMS: atom_id res chain seq x y z
N THR A 1 13.26 40.57 59.51
CA THR A 1 13.60 41.78 58.72
C THR A 1 12.85 41.76 57.42
N VAL A 2 12.33 42.94 56.99
CA VAL A 2 11.46 43.10 55.80
C VAL A 2 12.07 42.52 54.54
N MET A 3 13.38 42.62 54.32
CA MET A 3 14.10 42.04 53.18
C MET A 3 14.00 40.51 53.10
N GLY A 4 14.01 39.81 54.20
CA GLY A 4 13.88 38.35 54.23
C GLY A 4 12.47 37.90 53.82
N LEU A 5 11.46 38.67 54.20
CA LEU A 5 10.07 38.39 53.87
C LEU A 5 9.80 38.60 52.38
N ILE A 6 10.38 39.65 51.80
CA ILE A 6 10.30 39.92 50.35
C ILE A 6 10.99 38.82 49.54
N PHE A 7 12.16 38.37 49.94
CA PHE A 7 12.88 37.29 49.28
C PHE A 7 12.10 35.98 49.34
N LEU A 8 11.48 35.67 50.48
CA LEU A 8 10.65 34.46 50.62
C LEU A 8 9.39 34.51 49.71
N LEU A 9 8.74 35.68 49.63
CA LEU A 9 7.60 35.87 48.73
C LEU A 9 7.98 35.70 47.26
N VAL A 10 9.10 36.26 46.82
CA VAL A 10 9.57 36.14 45.43
C VAL A 10 9.91 34.71 45.08
N THR A 11 10.58 33.98 45.99
CA THR A 11 10.92 32.56 45.74
C THR A 11 9.68 31.67 45.70
N VAL A 12 8.71 31.88 46.58
CA VAL A 12 7.43 31.13 46.56
C VAL A 12 6.64 31.42 45.27
N PHE A 13 6.56 32.71 44.87
CA PHE A 13 5.87 33.09 43.64
C PHE A 13 6.53 32.55 42.38
N SER A 14 7.89 32.57 42.32
CA SER A 14 8.67 31.98 41.24
C SER A 14 8.47 30.48 41.18
N TYR A 15 8.41 29.79 42.31
CA TYR A 15 8.18 28.36 42.40
C TYR A 15 6.75 27.99 41.88
N ILE A 16 5.72 28.73 42.31
CA ILE A 16 4.35 28.53 41.86
C ILE A 16 4.22 28.81 40.35
N TYR A 17 4.86 29.86 39.84
CA TYR A 17 4.88 30.19 38.42
C TYR A 17 5.58 29.08 37.63
N SER A 18 6.71 28.57 38.09
CA SER A 18 7.42 27.45 37.49
C SER A 18 6.55 26.19 37.43
N LEU A 19 5.88 25.82 38.52
CA LEU A 19 4.97 24.66 38.57
C LEU A 19 3.78 24.82 37.60
N ASN A 20 3.25 26.03 37.41
CA ASN A 20 2.18 26.28 36.45
C ASN A 20 2.68 26.31 35.00
N SER A 21 3.93 26.71 34.80
CA SER A 21 4.57 26.72 33.48
C SER A 21 5.03 25.33 33.04
N ILE A 22 5.39 24.46 33.98
CA ILE A 22 5.80 23.07 33.74
C ILE A 22 4.59 22.12 33.68
N LYS A 23 3.36 22.60 33.89
CA LYS A 23 2.23 21.78 33.51
C LYS A 23 2.42 21.45 32.03
N SER A 24 2.97 20.26 31.78
CA SER A 24 2.92 19.65 30.47
C SER A 24 1.47 19.84 30.00
N LYS A 25 1.27 20.68 28.99
CA LYS A 25 -0.01 20.71 28.29
C LYS A 25 -0.21 19.27 27.91
N THR A 26 -1.22 18.63 28.48
CA THR A 26 -1.69 17.35 27.96
C THR A 26 -1.78 17.57 26.46
N VAL A 27 -0.88 16.91 25.73
CA VAL A 27 -0.89 16.94 24.27
C VAL A 27 -2.30 16.51 23.90
N GLY A 28 -3.13 17.45 23.44
CA GLY A 28 -4.55 17.20 23.18
C GLY A 28 -4.65 16.07 22.17
N ASP A 29 -5.61 15.18 22.34
CA ASP A 29 -5.94 14.18 21.36
C ASP A 29 -6.02 14.88 19.99
N GLY A 30 -5.09 14.53 19.06
CA GLY A 30 -5.05 15.11 17.73
C GLY A 30 -3.91 16.10 17.43
N GLN A 31 -3.04 16.42 18.38
CA GLN A 31 -1.94 17.37 18.13
C GLN A 31 -0.88 16.80 17.15
N HIS A 32 -0.78 15.48 17.03
CA HIS A 32 0.04 14.77 16.03
C HIS A 32 -0.81 13.98 15.02
N GLY A 33 -2.09 14.32 14.90
CA GLY A 33 -3.07 13.58 14.13
C GLY A 33 -3.72 12.47 14.96
N THR A 34 -4.95 12.13 14.63
CA THR A 34 -5.68 10.99 15.19
C THR A 34 -5.72 9.88 14.16
N ALA A 35 -4.93 8.82 14.36
CA ALA A 35 -5.02 7.62 13.54
C ALA A 35 -6.03 6.65 14.16
N ARG A 36 -6.99 6.19 13.37
CA ARG A 36 -7.96 5.14 13.74
C ARG A 36 -8.23 4.23 12.55
N PHE A 37 -8.74 3.07 12.80
CA PHE A 37 -9.25 2.22 11.73
C PHE A 37 -10.43 2.86 11.04
N ALA A 38 -10.47 2.76 9.70
CA ALA A 38 -11.57 3.26 8.90
C ALA A 38 -12.87 2.53 9.20
N THR A 39 -13.97 3.24 9.24
CA THR A 39 -15.30 2.66 9.34
C THR A 39 -15.71 1.97 8.04
N LYS A 40 -16.68 1.06 8.09
CA LYS A 40 -17.19 0.38 6.88
C LYS A 40 -17.71 1.37 5.82
N SER A 41 -18.32 2.48 6.26
CA SER A 41 -18.81 3.53 5.36
C SER A 41 -17.67 4.28 4.66
N GLU A 42 -16.59 4.57 5.38
CA GLU A 42 -15.40 5.21 4.81
C GLU A 42 -14.71 4.29 3.80
N ILE A 43 -14.53 3.01 4.13
CA ILE A 43 -13.97 2.02 3.21
C ILE A 43 -14.78 1.95 1.89
N GLN A 44 -16.12 1.94 2.00
CA GLN A 44 -16.99 1.88 0.82
C GLN A 44 -17.00 3.17 -0.02
N LYS A 45 -16.70 4.31 0.58
CA LYS A 45 -16.59 5.59 -0.14
C LYS A 45 -15.24 5.75 -0.81
N THR A 46 -14.18 5.23 -0.18
CA THR A 46 -12.80 5.42 -0.62
C THR A 46 -12.40 4.41 -1.69
N TYR A 47 -12.76 3.13 -1.51
CA TYR A 47 -12.31 2.05 -2.38
C TYR A 47 -13.41 1.57 -3.32
N LYS A 48 -13.04 1.28 -4.56
CA LYS A 48 -13.94 0.64 -5.53
C LYS A 48 -14.05 -0.85 -5.24
N MET A 49 -15.26 -1.38 -5.33
CA MET A 49 -15.53 -2.81 -5.14
C MET A 49 -15.72 -3.49 -6.49
N ILE A 50 -14.86 -4.42 -6.84
CA ILE A 50 -14.88 -5.15 -8.10
C ILE A 50 -15.00 -6.65 -7.81
N PRO A 51 -15.82 -7.41 -8.52
CA PRO A 51 -15.85 -8.87 -8.40
C PRO A 51 -14.44 -9.45 -8.64
N TYR A 52 -13.95 -10.27 -7.71
CA TYR A 52 -12.62 -10.89 -7.78
C TYR A 52 -12.75 -12.35 -8.21
N ASP A 53 -12.47 -12.63 -9.48
CA ASP A 53 -12.55 -13.95 -10.06
C ASP A 53 -11.43 -14.17 -11.07
N VAL A 54 -10.31 -14.70 -10.58
CA VAL A 54 -9.08 -14.93 -11.36
C VAL A 54 -9.30 -15.94 -12.49
N GLU A 55 -10.18 -16.93 -12.28
CA GLU A 55 -10.43 -17.97 -13.30
C GLU A 55 -11.16 -17.39 -14.51
N LEU A 56 -12.10 -16.47 -14.28
CA LEU A 56 -12.79 -15.77 -15.37
C LEU A 56 -11.85 -14.77 -16.06
N TRP A 57 -11.03 -14.05 -15.33
CA TRP A 57 -10.07 -13.10 -15.90
C TRP A 57 -9.06 -13.78 -16.82
N ARG A 58 -8.51 -14.93 -16.43
CA ARG A 58 -7.59 -15.72 -17.27
C ARG A 58 -8.24 -16.28 -18.53
N LYS A 59 -9.56 -16.36 -18.58
CA LYS A 59 -10.35 -16.70 -19.78
C LYS A 59 -10.74 -15.48 -20.61
N GLY A 60 -10.26 -14.28 -20.23
CA GLY A 60 -10.64 -13.01 -20.89
C GLY A 60 -12.07 -12.57 -20.60
N GLN A 61 -12.69 -13.07 -19.53
CA GLN A 61 -14.07 -12.77 -19.18
C GLN A 61 -14.14 -11.86 -17.94
N ASN A 62 -15.07 -10.91 -17.93
CA ASN A 62 -15.32 -10.00 -16.80
C ASN A 62 -14.05 -9.27 -16.33
N LEU A 63 -13.21 -8.87 -17.25
CA LEU A 63 -11.99 -8.13 -16.94
C LEU A 63 -12.31 -6.81 -16.22
N PRO A 64 -11.53 -6.42 -15.22
CA PRO A 64 -11.74 -5.15 -14.54
C PRO A 64 -11.39 -3.96 -15.42
N GLU A 65 -12.27 -2.96 -15.45
CA GLU A 65 -12.07 -1.73 -16.22
C GLU A 65 -11.31 -0.65 -15.41
N ILE A 66 -11.29 -0.79 -14.08
CA ILE A 66 -10.67 0.19 -13.18
C ILE A 66 -9.23 -0.19 -12.92
N GLN A 67 -8.32 0.71 -13.21
CA GLN A 67 -6.90 0.60 -12.88
C GLN A 67 -6.66 1.09 -11.45
N GLY A 68 -5.76 0.45 -10.72
CA GLY A 68 -5.45 0.84 -9.33
C GLY A 68 -4.75 -0.27 -8.54
N THR A 69 -4.60 -0.03 -7.25
CA THR A 69 -3.95 -0.97 -6.33
C THR A 69 -4.99 -1.77 -5.55
N LEU A 70 -4.86 -3.08 -5.54
CA LEU A 70 -5.66 -3.96 -4.71
C LEU A 70 -5.18 -3.85 -3.26
N VAL A 71 -6.01 -3.23 -2.41
CA VAL A 71 -5.68 -2.99 -0.99
C VAL A 71 -6.32 -3.99 -0.03
N GLY A 72 -7.28 -4.76 -0.51
CA GLY A 72 -7.95 -5.77 0.32
C GLY A 72 -9.04 -6.53 -0.42
N GLN A 73 -9.72 -7.40 0.30
CA GLN A 73 -10.83 -8.17 -0.23
C GLN A 73 -12.00 -8.21 0.76
N LYS A 74 -13.21 -8.37 0.25
CA LYS A 74 -14.44 -8.53 1.03
C LYS A 74 -15.30 -9.61 0.43
N THR A 75 -15.70 -10.59 1.24
CA THR A 75 -16.63 -11.62 0.80
C THR A 75 -18.06 -11.22 1.18
N ILE A 76 -18.96 -11.25 0.24
CA ILE A 76 -20.41 -10.99 0.43
C ILE A 76 -21.18 -12.20 -0.12
N GLY A 77 -21.76 -12.97 0.78
CA GLY A 77 -22.39 -14.23 0.44
C GLY A 77 -21.36 -15.24 -0.08
N LYS A 78 -21.51 -15.67 -1.34
CA LYS A 78 -20.58 -16.60 -2.03
C LYS A 78 -19.61 -15.91 -2.97
N LYS A 79 -19.65 -14.57 -3.06
CA LYS A 79 -18.81 -13.81 -4.00
C LYS A 79 -17.73 -13.04 -3.24
N THR A 80 -16.51 -13.07 -3.79
CA THR A 80 -15.40 -12.26 -3.29
C THR A 80 -15.26 -11.02 -4.15
N TYR A 81 -15.03 -9.89 -3.50
CA TYR A 81 -14.80 -8.59 -4.13
C TYR A 81 -13.43 -8.08 -3.75
N ALA A 82 -12.71 -7.57 -4.72
CA ALA A 82 -11.49 -6.80 -4.51
C ALA A 82 -11.86 -5.37 -4.10
N LEU A 83 -11.12 -4.81 -3.16
CA LEU A 83 -11.15 -3.40 -2.81
C LEU A 83 -9.98 -2.73 -3.52
N ILE A 84 -10.29 -1.82 -4.43
CA ILE A 84 -9.31 -1.17 -5.29
C ILE A 84 -9.19 0.31 -4.89
N ASP A 85 -7.97 0.73 -4.68
CA ASP A 85 -7.59 2.14 -4.60
C ASP A 85 -7.23 2.61 -6.02
N ASP A 86 -8.09 3.45 -6.59
CA ASP A 86 -7.92 4.04 -7.93
C ASP A 86 -7.22 5.41 -7.88
N GLY A 87 -6.74 5.81 -6.71
CA GLY A 87 -5.97 7.03 -6.53
C GLY A 87 -4.51 6.90 -6.99
N ASP A 88 -3.92 8.04 -7.34
CA ASP A 88 -2.48 8.14 -7.65
C ASP A 88 -1.71 8.32 -6.34
N VAL A 89 -1.55 7.23 -5.59
CA VAL A 89 -0.91 7.24 -4.28
C VAL A 89 0.25 6.26 -4.19
N HIS A 90 1.29 6.63 -3.45
CA HIS A 90 2.36 5.71 -3.09
C HIS A 90 1.95 4.86 -1.90
N SER A 91 2.21 3.56 -1.98
CA SER A 91 1.90 2.61 -0.91
C SER A 91 3.16 2.01 -0.32
N LEU A 92 3.24 1.94 1.01
CA LEU A 92 4.33 1.29 1.74
C LEU A 92 3.78 0.11 2.56
N MET A 93 4.23 -1.09 2.24
CA MET A 93 3.86 -2.29 2.98
C MET A 93 4.96 -2.70 3.95
N ILE A 94 4.66 -2.67 5.23
CA ILE A 94 5.57 -3.04 6.30
C ILE A 94 5.13 -4.38 6.91
N GLY A 95 6.06 -5.31 7.06
CA GLY A 95 5.79 -6.60 7.70
C GLY A 95 7.06 -7.41 7.88
N ALA A 96 7.11 -8.25 8.92
CA ALA A 96 8.23 -9.13 9.19
C ALA A 96 8.46 -10.14 8.05
N ALA A 97 9.60 -10.80 8.05
CA ALA A 97 9.85 -11.91 7.13
C ALA A 97 8.85 -13.06 7.38
N GLY A 98 8.38 -13.70 6.32
CA GLY A 98 7.48 -14.86 6.42
C GLY A 98 6.00 -14.54 6.64
N VAL A 99 5.58 -13.28 6.87
CA VAL A 99 4.16 -12.93 7.08
C VAL A 99 3.30 -12.97 5.80
N GLY A 100 3.87 -13.38 4.66
CA GLY A 100 3.12 -13.56 3.42
C GLY A 100 2.93 -12.30 2.57
N LYS A 101 3.75 -11.25 2.74
CA LYS A 101 3.67 -10.01 1.92
C LYS A 101 3.59 -10.30 0.42
N THR A 102 4.44 -11.20 -0.06
CA THR A 102 4.45 -11.58 -1.48
C THR A 102 3.17 -12.32 -1.87
N ALA A 103 2.75 -13.30 -1.08
CA ALA A 103 1.59 -14.14 -1.39
C ALA A 103 0.25 -13.40 -1.28
N TYR A 104 0.08 -12.57 -0.26
CA TYR A 104 -1.20 -11.94 0.02
C TYR A 104 -1.36 -10.53 -0.55
N PHE A 105 -0.26 -9.90 -0.95
CA PHE A 105 -0.34 -8.57 -1.55
C PHE A 105 0.24 -8.53 -2.96
N LEU A 106 1.50 -8.93 -3.13
CA LEU A 106 2.18 -8.72 -4.40
C LEU A 106 1.59 -9.57 -5.53
N TYR A 107 1.39 -10.87 -5.30
CA TYR A 107 0.80 -11.75 -6.32
C TYR A 107 -0.62 -11.35 -6.72
N PRO A 108 -1.55 -11.08 -5.79
CA PRO A 108 -2.88 -10.58 -6.16
C PRO A 108 -2.86 -9.25 -6.91
N ASN A 109 -1.93 -8.36 -6.57
CA ASN A 109 -1.78 -7.09 -7.29
C ASN A 109 -1.21 -7.27 -8.69
N LEU A 110 -0.26 -8.20 -8.90
CA LEU A 110 0.24 -8.52 -10.23
C LEU A 110 -0.85 -9.14 -11.11
N GLU A 111 -1.63 -10.06 -10.56
CA GLU A 111 -2.78 -10.66 -11.26
C GLU A 111 -3.79 -9.59 -11.64
N TYR A 112 -4.14 -8.70 -10.69
CA TYR A 112 -5.06 -7.60 -10.92
C TYR A 112 -4.54 -6.63 -11.99
N ALA A 113 -3.27 -6.23 -11.90
CA ALA A 113 -2.65 -5.34 -12.87
C ALA A 113 -2.69 -5.92 -14.28
N CYS A 114 -2.42 -7.23 -14.42
CA CYS A 114 -2.56 -7.91 -15.71
C CYS A 114 -4.01 -7.92 -16.20
N ALA A 115 -4.97 -8.26 -15.35
CA ALA A 115 -6.38 -8.30 -15.71
C ALA A 115 -6.94 -6.93 -16.09
N ALA A 116 -6.49 -5.86 -15.39
CA ALA A 116 -6.91 -4.47 -15.64
C ALA A 116 -6.14 -3.79 -16.80
N GLY A 117 -5.24 -4.50 -17.47
CA GLY A 117 -4.47 -3.95 -18.60
C GLY A 117 -3.44 -2.88 -18.18
N MET A 118 -2.92 -2.93 -16.96
CA MET A 118 -1.95 -1.96 -16.45
C MET A 118 -0.53 -2.32 -16.87
N SER A 119 0.25 -1.36 -17.34
CA SER A 119 1.69 -1.50 -17.46
C SER A 119 2.36 -1.34 -16.09
N TYR A 120 3.32 -2.21 -15.76
CA TYR A 120 4.03 -2.13 -14.49
C TYR A 120 5.50 -2.53 -14.61
N ILE A 121 6.29 -2.06 -13.66
CA ILE A 121 7.70 -2.43 -13.47
C ILE A 121 7.83 -2.99 -12.06
N THR A 122 8.51 -4.11 -11.93
CA THR A 122 8.78 -4.71 -10.62
C THR A 122 10.24 -5.13 -10.47
N SER A 123 10.77 -5.05 -9.27
CA SER A 123 12.07 -5.59 -8.93
C SER A 123 11.94 -6.99 -8.35
N ASP A 124 12.74 -7.92 -8.84
CA ASP A 124 12.74 -9.32 -8.42
C ASP A 124 14.14 -9.79 -8.01
N THR A 125 14.41 -9.73 -6.72
CA THR A 125 15.75 -10.09 -6.19
C THR A 125 16.01 -11.60 -6.19
N LYS A 126 14.97 -12.44 -6.25
CA LYS A 126 15.05 -13.91 -6.18
C LYS A 126 14.72 -14.61 -7.49
N GLY A 127 14.14 -13.90 -8.44
CA GLY A 127 13.61 -14.46 -9.69
C GLY A 127 12.27 -15.18 -9.54
N ASP A 128 11.64 -15.09 -8.36
CA ASP A 128 10.39 -15.78 -8.10
C ASP A 128 9.20 -15.15 -8.81
N LEU A 129 9.18 -13.80 -8.90
CA LEU A 129 8.11 -13.07 -9.59
C LEU A 129 8.07 -13.39 -11.07
N PHE A 130 9.23 -13.37 -11.73
CA PHE A 130 9.32 -13.70 -13.13
C PHE A 130 8.91 -15.16 -13.41
N ARG A 131 9.38 -16.09 -12.59
CA ARG A 131 9.04 -17.52 -12.73
C ARG A 131 7.57 -17.81 -12.57
N HIS A 132 6.91 -17.14 -11.61
CA HIS A 132 5.49 -17.39 -11.33
C HIS A 132 4.55 -16.55 -12.19
N TYR A 133 4.87 -15.27 -12.42
CA TYR A 133 3.95 -14.33 -13.08
C TYR A 133 4.37 -13.94 -14.50
N GLY A 134 5.62 -14.12 -14.90
CA GLY A 134 6.06 -13.81 -16.26
C GLY A 134 5.29 -14.61 -17.31
N MET A 135 5.12 -15.91 -17.09
CA MET A 135 4.36 -16.78 -17.99
C MET A 135 2.86 -16.51 -17.93
N ILE A 136 2.30 -16.28 -16.72
CA ILE A 136 0.89 -15.94 -16.53
C ILE A 136 0.54 -14.67 -17.30
N ALA A 137 1.34 -13.59 -17.13
CA ALA A 137 1.13 -12.34 -17.83
C ALA A 137 1.15 -12.50 -19.35
N LYS A 138 2.08 -13.32 -19.86
CA LYS A 138 2.22 -13.57 -21.30
C LYS A 138 1.11 -14.44 -21.85
N GLU A 139 0.83 -15.59 -21.23
CA GLU A 139 -0.07 -16.62 -21.78
C GLU A 139 -1.55 -16.27 -21.62
N TYR A 140 -1.94 -15.72 -20.46
CA TYR A 140 -3.35 -15.45 -20.18
C TYR A 140 -3.77 -14.03 -20.52
N TYR A 141 -2.85 -13.06 -20.44
CA TYR A 141 -3.16 -11.65 -20.62
C TYR A 141 -2.47 -11.00 -21.82
N GLY A 142 -1.63 -11.75 -22.55
CA GLY A 142 -0.98 -11.26 -23.77
C GLY A 142 0.09 -10.19 -23.57
N TYR A 143 0.67 -10.11 -22.36
CA TYR A 143 1.69 -9.09 -22.04
C TYR A 143 3.02 -9.36 -22.74
N ASN A 144 3.68 -8.29 -23.14
CA ASN A 144 5.09 -8.31 -23.50
C ASN A 144 5.91 -8.20 -22.20
N VAL A 145 6.58 -9.27 -21.82
CA VAL A 145 7.39 -9.34 -20.61
C VAL A 145 8.86 -9.19 -20.96
N SER A 146 9.52 -8.16 -20.42
CA SER A 146 10.95 -7.91 -20.57
C SER A 146 11.67 -8.08 -19.24
N VAL A 147 12.80 -8.72 -19.23
CA VAL A 147 13.64 -8.95 -18.03
C VAL A 147 14.99 -8.29 -18.23
N ILE A 148 15.40 -7.51 -17.23
CA ILE A 148 16.75 -6.93 -17.15
C ILE A 148 17.46 -7.63 -16.00
N ASP A 149 18.44 -8.49 -16.30
CA ASP A 149 19.26 -9.15 -15.28
C ASP A 149 20.53 -8.32 -15.00
N LEU A 150 20.50 -7.58 -13.89
CA LEU A 150 21.62 -6.76 -13.45
C LEU A 150 22.81 -7.58 -12.91
N ARG A 151 22.63 -8.86 -12.62
CA ARG A 151 23.71 -9.76 -12.18
C ARG A 151 24.51 -10.29 -13.36
N ASN A 152 23.87 -10.38 -14.53
CA ASN A 152 24.50 -10.78 -15.79
C ASN A 152 24.24 -9.73 -16.88
N PRO A 153 24.90 -8.55 -16.82
CA PRO A 153 24.59 -7.42 -17.71
C PRO A 153 24.93 -7.69 -19.18
N THR A 154 25.70 -8.73 -19.48
CA THR A 154 25.99 -9.18 -20.83
C THR A 154 24.89 -10.05 -21.45
N THR A 155 23.96 -10.55 -20.65
CA THR A 155 22.82 -11.34 -21.08
C THR A 155 21.56 -10.52 -20.95
N VAL A 156 21.41 -9.46 -21.75
CA VAL A 156 20.13 -8.75 -21.87
C VAL A 156 19.23 -9.62 -22.72
N SER A 157 18.36 -10.40 -22.09
CA SER A 157 17.33 -11.15 -22.79
C SER A 157 16.23 -10.20 -23.22
N TYR A 158 16.38 -9.57 -24.37
CA TYR A 158 15.29 -8.94 -25.08
C TYR A 158 14.41 -10.05 -25.68
N THR A 159 13.37 -10.45 -25.02
CA THR A 159 12.27 -11.08 -25.76
C THR A 159 11.64 -9.97 -26.59
N HIS A 160 11.72 -10.10 -27.91
CA HIS A 160 11.30 -9.10 -28.88
C HIS A 160 9.93 -8.50 -28.54
N LEU A 161 9.93 -7.19 -28.29
CA LEU A 161 8.76 -6.34 -28.27
C LEU A 161 8.27 -6.16 -29.70
N THR A 162 7.40 -7.01 -30.18
CA THR A 162 6.54 -6.65 -31.31
C THR A 162 5.25 -6.11 -30.73
N LEU A 163 5.12 -4.78 -30.72
CA LEU A 163 3.81 -4.14 -30.52
C LEU A 163 2.86 -4.66 -31.59
N PRO A 164 1.64 -5.09 -31.24
CA PRO A 164 0.63 -5.29 -32.25
C PRO A 164 0.33 -3.93 -32.88
N THR A 165 0.74 -3.75 -34.12
CA THR A 165 0.27 -2.64 -34.94
C THR A 165 -1.15 -2.97 -35.39
N THR A 166 -2.12 -2.29 -34.83
CA THR A 166 -3.46 -2.16 -35.39
C THR A 166 -3.49 -1.00 -36.34
#